data_22346e1283a5871cf033bab64976c2d7
#
_entry.id   22346e1283a5871cf033bab64976c2d7
#
_cell.length_a   1.000
_cell.length_b   1.000
_cell.length_c   1.000
_cell.angle_alpha   90.00
_cell.angle_beta   90.00
_cell.angle_gamma   90.00
#
_symmetry.space_group_name_H-M   'P 1'
#
loop_
_entity.id
_entity.type
_entity.pdbx_description
1 polymer ?
#
loop_
_entity_poly.entity_id
_entity_poly.type
_entity_poly.pdbx_seq_one_letter_code
_entity_poly.pdbx_strand_id
1 'polypeptide(L)'
;MTAYTHDAQVDRAAAHDAAARSRRLSGLGFALLSAASFGLSGSLAKGLLDAGWTAGAAVTARILLAAAVLLIPSVLALRGRWGLLAKNWKLLVAYGAFAVAGCQLAFFNAVGRMDVGVALLIEFTSPVAVIGWMWFRHQQRPGRLTLVGALLAAMGLVLVLDLISGADVDSVGVLWALGAMAGAAVYWVLSADESNGLPPIVLAGGGLLAGGLILLAAGLVGIVPFAAPLTDVIFVDAVVP
;
A
#
# COMPACT_ATOMS: atom_id res chain seq x y z
N MET A 1 -48.64 -8.81 -29.30
CA MET A 1 -47.47 -7.88 -29.35
C MET A 1 -46.76 -7.73 -28.00
N THR A 2 -47.35 -8.13 -26.88
CA THR A 2 -46.84 -8.01 -25.51
C THR A 2 -45.84 -9.11 -25.07
N ALA A 3 -45.79 -10.30 -25.71
CA ALA A 3 -44.88 -11.38 -25.34
C ALA A 3 -43.43 -11.09 -25.72
N TYR A 4 -43.17 -10.51 -26.89
CA TYR A 4 -41.84 -10.18 -27.38
C TYR A 4 -41.09 -9.13 -26.54
N THR A 5 -41.83 -8.23 -25.84
CA THR A 5 -41.24 -7.20 -24.98
C THR A 5 -40.81 -7.80 -23.62
N HIS A 6 -41.49 -8.83 -23.14
CA HIS A 6 -41.19 -9.47 -21.87
C HIS A 6 -39.90 -10.31 -21.96
N ASP A 7 -39.76 -11.12 -23.01
CA ASP A 7 -38.57 -11.94 -23.25
C ASP A 7 -37.31 -11.07 -23.43
N ALA A 8 -37.42 -9.96 -24.17
CA ALA A 8 -36.31 -9.02 -24.34
C ALA A 8 -35.90 -8.29 -23.05
N GLN A 9 -36.81 -8.13 -22.10
CA GLN A 9 -36.48 -7.58 -20.78
C GLN A 9 -35.80 -8.61 -19.87
N VAL A 10 -36.25 -9.85 -19.89
CA VAL A 10 -35.64 -10.96 -19.15
C VAL A 10 -34.22 -11.22 -19.64
N ASP A 11 -33.99 -11.25 -20.96
CA ASP A 11 -32.65 -11.43 -21.54
C ASP A 11 -31.70 -10.28 -21.20
N ARG A 12 -32.18 -9.04 -21.17
CA ARG A 12 -31.36 -7.88 -20.74
C ARG A 12 -31.02 -7.92 -19.27
N ALA A 13 -31.95 -8.35 -18.41
CA ALA A 13 -31.69 -8.51 -16.98
C ALA A 13 -30.66 -9.63 -16.74
N ALA A 14 -30.81 -10.77 -17.41
CA ALA A 14 -29.86 -11.87 -17.31
C ALA A 14 -28.46 -11.49 -17.81
N ALA A 15 -28.36 -10.75 -18.93
CA ALA A 15 -27.09 -10.24 -19.44
C ALA A 15 -26.44 -9.21 -18.49
N HIS A 16 -27.25 -8.36 -17.85
CA HIS A 16 -26.76 -7.40 -16.86
C HIS A 16 -26.23 -8.09 -15.60
N ASP A 17 -26.93 -9.10 -15.12
CA ASP A 17 -26.52 -9.91 -13.95
C ASP A 17 -25.26 -10.72 -14.26
N ALA A 18 -25.16 -11.31 -15.44
CA ALA A 18 -23.96 -12.01 -15.88
C ALA A 18 -22.74 -11.08 -15.97
N ALA A 19 -22.92 -9.89 -16.52
CA ALA A 19 -21.86 -8.88 -16.59
C ALA A 19 -21.47 -8.34 -15.20
N ALA A 20 -22.44 -8.19 -14.28
CA ALA A 20 -22.18 -7.81 -12.91
C ALA A 20 -21.40 -8.91 -12.15
N ARG A 21 -21.79 -10.18 -12.34
CA ARG A 21 -21.10 -11.33 -11.76
C ARG A 21 -19.67 -11.47 -12.28
N SER A 22 -19.46 -11.32 -13.59
CA SER A 22 -18.14 -11.34 -14.20
C SER A 22 -17.23 -10.25 -13.63
N ARG A 23 -17.73 -9.02 -13.49
CA ARG A 23 -16.99 -7.90 -12.88
C ARG A 23 -16.64 -8.17 -11.41
N ARG A 24 -17.55 -8.77 -10.64
CA ARG A 24 -17.27 -9.14 -9.23
C ARG A 24 -16.20 -10.22 -9.14
N LEU A 25 -16.26 -11.26 -9.98
CA LEU A 25 -15.26 -12.32 -10.01
C LEU A 25 -13.89 -11.82 -10.43
N SER A 26 -13.82 -10.96 -11.45
CA SER A 26 -12.56 -10.29 -11.82
C SER A 26 -12.00 -9.43 -10.70
N GLY A 27 -12.86 -8.66 -10.01
CA GLY A 27 -12.47 -7.84 -8.86
C GLY A 27 -11.92 -8.67 -7.71
N LEU A 28 -12.55 -9.81 -7.39
CA LEU A 28 -12.05 -10.75 -6.38
C LEU A 28 -10.72 -11.38 -6.80
N GLY A 29 -10.56 -11.75 -8.06
CA GLY A 29 -9.29 -12.27 -8.59
C GLY A 29 -8.15 -11.26 -8.45
N PHE A 30 -8.37 -10.01 -8.81
CA PHE A 30 -7.39 -8.94 -8.62
C PHE A 30 -7.10 -8.66 -7.13
N ALA A 31 -8.12 -8.72 -6.26
CA ALA A 31 -7.93 -8.54 -4.83
C ALA A 31 -7.06 -9.66 -4.22
N LEU A 32 -7.32 -10.92 -4.59
CA LEU A 32 -6.51 -12.06 -4.15
C LEU A 32 -5.07 -11.97 -4.66
N LEU A 33 -4.87 -11.64 -5.93
CA LEU A 33 -3.53 -11.45 -6.50
C LEU A 33 -2.79 -10.31 -5.80
N SER A 34 -3.46 -9.19 -5.54
CA SER A 34 -2.90 -8.06 -4.80
C SER A 34 -2.51 -8.47 -3.38
N ALA A 35 -3.39 -9.18 -2.65
CA ALA A 35 -3.12 -9.65 -1.30
C ALA A 35 -1.94 -10.62 -1.25
N ALA A 36 -1.86 -11.58 -2.18
CA ALA A 36 -0.75 -12.51 -2.30
C ALA A 36 0.57 -11.78 -2.62
N SER A 37 0.56 -10.86 -3.58
CA SER A 37 1.74 -10.05 -3.93
C SER A 37 2.22 -9.19 -2.77
N PHE A 38 1.27 -8.63 -1.99
CA PHE A 38 1.60 -7.83 -0.82
C PHE A 38 2.19 -8.69 0.31
N GLY A 39 1.62 -9.87 0.57
CA GLY A 39 2.13 -10.81 1.57
C GLY A 39 3.56 -11.30 1.26
N LEU A 40 3.84 -11.62 0.00
CA LEU A 40 5.19 -12.00 -0.45
C LEU A 40 6.20 -10.85 -0.34
N SER A 41 5.74 -9.63 -0.46
CA SER A 41 6.57 -8.43 -0.43
C SER A 41 7.38 -8.27 0.86
N GLY A 42 6.79 -8.59 2.01
CA GLY A 42 7.48 -8.51 3.31
C GLY A 42 8.63 -9.51 3.42
N SER A 43 8.41 -10.75 2.99
CA SER A 43 9.44 -11.79 2.98
C SER A 43 10.59 -11.46 2.02
N LEU A 44 10.27 -10.93 0.83
CA LEU A 44 11.28 -10.45 -0.13
C LEU A 44 12.06 -9.25 0.43
N ALA A 45 11.37 -8.34 1.14
CA ALA A 45 12.03 -7.22 1.81
C ALA A 45 13.06 -7.72 2.82
N LYS A 46 12.68 -8.68 3.67
CA LYS A 46 13.59 -9.26 4.65
C LYS A 46 14.79 -9.94 3.99
N GLY A 47 14.58 -10.73 2.93
CA GLY A 47 15.66 -11.35 2.18
C GLY A 47 16.68 -10.34 1.63
N LEU A 48 16.22 -9.18 1.12
CA LEU A 48 17.12 -8.11 0.68
C LEU A 48 17.92 -7.50 1.84
N LEU A 49 17.25 -7.26 2.99
CA LEU A 49 17.92 -6.72 4.17
C LEU A 49 18.97 -7.70 4.73
N ASP A 50 18.63 -8.99 4.79
CA ASP A 50 19.55 -10.06 5.24
C ASP A 50 20.75 -10.21 4.28
N ALA A 51 20.55 -9.91 2.98
CA ALA A 51 21.63 -9.85 1.97
C ALA A 51 22.46 -8.55 2.03
N GLY A 52 22.28 -7.72 3.06
CA GLY A 52 23.06 -6.51 3.29
C GLY A 52 22.56 -5.24 2.61
N TRP A 53 21.40 -5.28 1.96
CA TRP A 53 20.77 -4.07 1.45
C TRP A 53 20.27 -3.18 2.58
N THR A 54 20.47 -1.88 2.46
CA THR A 54 19.81 -0.95 3.38
C THR A 54 18.34 -0.79 3.01
N ALA A 55 17.49 -0.49 4.01
CA ALA A 55 16.07 -0.22 3.80
C ALA A 55 15.86 0.87 2.72
N GLY A 56 16.66 1.93 2.74
CA GLY A 56 16.59 3.02 1.75
C GLY A 56 16.83 2.54 0.32
N ALA A 57 17.89 1.75 0.09
CA ALA A 57 18.22 1.23 -1.24
C ALA A 57 17.14 0.26 -1.74
N ALA A 58 16.73 -0.70 -0.92
CA ALA A 58 15.73 -1.71 -1.27
C ALA A 58 14.39 -1.06 -1.63
N VAL A 59 13.91 -0.12 -0.80
CA VAL A 59 12.64 0.60 -1.04
C VAL A 59 12.73 1.46 -2.29
N THR A 60 13.82 2.18 -2.48
CA THR A 60 13.97 3.04 -3.66
C THR A 60 13.95 2.22 -4.95
N ALA A 61 14.72 1.12 -5.00
CA ALA A 61 14.74 0.23 -6.16
C ALA A 61 13.34 -0.33 -6.45
N ARG A 62 12.64 -0.82 -5.44
CA ARG A 62 11.27 -1.36 -5.55
C ARG A 62 10.28 -0.32 -6.07
N ILE A 63 10.30 0.89 -5.49
CA ILE A 63 9.36 1.96 -5.85
C ILE A 63 9.61 2.44 -7.28
N LEU A 64 10.87 2.66 -7.66
CA LEU A 64 11.21 3.10 -9.02
C LEU A 64 10.89 2.04 -10.06
N LEU A 65 11.12 0.75 -9.76
CA LEU A 65 10.71 -0.34 -10.64
C LEU A 65 9.19 -0.38 -10.82
N ALA A 66 8.43 -0.25 -9.74
CA ALA A 66 6.98 -0.19 -9.80
C ALA A 66 6.49 1.06 -10.57
N ALA A 67 7.14 2.22 -10.38
CA ALA A 67 6.86 3.42 -11.14
C ALA A 67 7.11 3.24 -12.64
N ALA A 68 8.21 2.58 -13.02
CA ALA A 68 8.52 2.27 -14.42
C ALA A 68 7.45 1.37 -15.06
N VAL A 69 6.99 0.34 -14.34
CA VAL A 69 5.91 -0.56 -14.80
C VAL A 69 4.60 0.21 -14.98
N LEU A 70 4.26 1.10 -14.04
CA LEU A 70 3.02 1.88 -14.09
C LEU A 70 3.11 3.10 -15.01
N LEU A 71 4.27 3.45 -15.54
CA LEU A 71 4.45 4.61 -16.41
C LEU A 71 3.55 4.53 -17.65
N ILE A 72 3.62 3.42 -18.39
CA ILE A 72 2.85 3.22 -19.61
C ILE A 72 1.34 3.28 -19.35
N PRO A 73 0.75 2.48 -18.44
CA PRO A 73 -0.68 2.55 -18.17
C PRO A 73 -1.13 3.89 -17.61
N SER A 74 -0.28 4.60 -16.84
CA SER A 74 -0.59 5.96 -16.35
C SER A 74 -0.68 6.97 -17.49
N VAL A 75 0.28 6.95 -18.43
CA VAL A 75 0.27 7.82 -19.62
C VAL A 75 -0.96 7.55 -20.48
N LEU A 76 -1.30 6.28 -20.70
CA LEU A 76 -2.48 5.89 -21.47
C LEU A 76 -3.78 6.34 -20.77
N ALA A 77 -3.88 6.20 -19.45
CA ALA A 77 -5.04 6.63 -18.68
C ALA A 77 -5.20 8.16 -18.62
N LEU A 78 -4.10 8.90 -18.71
CA LEU A 78 -4.10 10.35 -18.72
C LEU A 78 -4.72 10.91 -20.02
N ARG A 79 -4.65 10.17 -21.13
CA ARG A 79 -5.27 10.52 -22.43
C ARG A 79 -4.95 11.94 -22.89
N GLY A 80 -3.71 12.37 -22.72
CA GLY A 80 -3.25 13.71 -23.11
C GLY A 80 -3.63 14.85 -22.16
N ARG A 81 -4.34 14.58 -21.05
CA ARG A 81 -4.75 15.61 -20.07
C ARG A 81 -3.62 15.96 -19.08
N TRP A 82 -2.47 16.34 -19.61
CA TRP A 82 -1.26 16.67 -18.83
C TRP A 82 -1.45 17.79 -17.81
N GLY A 83 -2.40 18.71 -18.07
CA GLY A 83 -2.76 19.77 -17.14
C GLY A 83 -3.24 19.28 -15.78
N LEU A 84 -3.77 18.05 -15.71
CA LEU A 84 -4.16 17.44 -14.43
C LEU A 84 -2.95 17.17 -13.52
N LEU A 85 -1.81 16.78 -14.08
CA LEU A 85 -0.58 16.58 -13.30
C LEU A 85 -0.07 17.92 -12.77
N ALA A 86 -0.04 18.96 -13.62
CA ALA A 86 0.38 20.29 -13.22
C ALA A 86 -0.54 20.89 -12.14
N LYS A 87 -1.86 20.64 -12.23
CA LYS A 87 -2.84 21.09 -11.23
C LYS A 87 -2.66 20.36 -9.88
N ASN A 88 -2.34 19.06 -9.92
CA ASN A 88 -2.30 18.18 -8.75
C ASN A 88 -0.87 17.85 -8.27
N TRP A 89 0.15 18.60 -8.70
CA TRP A 89 1.54 18.29 -8.37
C TRP A 89 1.81 18.20 -6.85
N LYS A 90 1.18 19.08 -6.04
CA LYS A 90 1.31 19.06 -4.58
C LYS A 90 0.75 17.77 -3.99
N LEU A 91 -0.40 17.30 -4.51
CA LEU A 91 -0.99 16.04 -4.11
C LEU A 91 -0.07 14.87 -4.47
N LEU A 92 0.46 14.82 -5.68
CA LEU A 92 1.38 13.77 -6.12
C LEU A 92 2.66 13.73 -5.29
N VAL A 93 3.24 14.88 -4.96
CA VAL A 93 4.42 14.97 -4.10
C VAL A 93 4.10 14.54 -2.67
N ALA A 94 3.00 15.03 -2.09
CA ALA A 94 2.60 14.65 -0.73
C ALA A 94 2.25 13.15 -0.64
N TYR A 95 1.51 12.64 -1.61
CA TYR A 95 1.21 11.21 -1.72
C TYR A 95 2.49 10.38 -1.85
N GLY A 96 3.40 10.79 -2.74
CA GLY A 96 4.69 10.12 -2.93
C GLY A 96 5.57 10.17 -1.68
N ALA A 97 5.64 11.31 -1.00
CA ALA A 97 6.48 11.48 0.18
C ALA A 97 5.96 10.68 1.40
N PHE A 98 4.66 10.80 1.72
CA PHE A 98 4.11 10.23 2.94
C PHE A 98 3.49 8.85 2.74
N ALA A 99 2.62 8.69 1.74
CA ALA A 99 1.89 7.45 1.51
C ALA A 99 2.75 6.37 0.82
N VAL A 100 3.76 6.76 0.05
CA VAL A 100 4.64 5.82 -0.67
C VAL A 100 6.00 5.73 -0.01
N ALA A 101 6.82 6.75 -0.10
CA ALA A 101 8.21 6.73 0.37
C ALA A 101 8.30 6.55 1.88
N GLY A 102 7.60 7.39 2.65
CA GLY A 102 7.60 7.36 4.11
C GLY A 102 7.05 6.06 4.67
N CYS A 103 5.89 5.63 4.18
CA CYS A 103 5.24 4.38 4.57
C CYS A 103 6.17 3.17 4.32
N GLN A 104 6.68 3.04 3.11
CA GLN A 104 7.53 1.91 2.72
C GLN A 104 8.88 1.91 3.43
N LEU A 105 9.53 3.08 3.56
CA LEU A 105 10.78 3.19 4.30
C LEU A 105 10.59 2.83 5.77
N ALA A 106 9.50 3.27 6.38
CA ALA A 106 9.17 2.93 7.76
C ALA A 106 8.92 1.42 7.92
N PHE A 107 8.15 0.81 7.00
CA PHE A 107 7.91 -0.62 7.01
C PHE A 107 9.21 -1.45 6.90
N PHE A 108 10.09 -1.11 5.97
CA PHE A 108 11.36 -1.83 5.80
C PHE A 108 12.30 -1.69 7.02
N ASN A 109 12.32 -0.53 7.66
CA ASN A 109 13.04 -0.36 8.93
C ASN A 109 12.41 -1.18 10.07
N ALA A 110 11.09 -1.32 10.11
CA ALA A 110 10.41 -2.19 11.06
C ALA A 110 10.77 -3.66 10.84
N VAL A 111 10.68 -4.16 9.59
CA VAL A 111 11.01 -5.54 9.22
C VAL A 111 12.48 -5.89 9.49
N GLY A 112 13.39 -4.93 9.41
CA GLY A 112 14.80 -5.12 9.81
C GLY A 112 15.01 -5.30 11.31
N ARG A 113 13.98 -5.08 12.16
CA ARG A 113 14.07 -5.09 13.63
C ARG A 113 13.09 -6.05 14.30
N MET A 114 12.07 -6.49 13.61
CA MET A 114 11.05 -7.39 14.14
C MET A 114 10.57 -8.35 13.07
N ASP A 115 9.73 -9.32 13.49
CA ASP A 115 9.09 -10.24 12.57
C ASP A 115 8.20 -9.51 11.55
N VAL A 116 8.24 -9.97 10.29
CA VAL A 116 7.48 -9.39 9.17
C VAL A 116 5.98 -9.41 9.45
N GLY A 117 5.47 -10.52 10.03
CA GLY A 117 4.06 -10.67 10.35
C GLY A 117 3.60 -9.66 11.39
N VAL A 118 4.43 -9.40 12.41
CA VAL A 118 4.16 -8.41 13.46
C VAL A 118 4.14 -6.99 12.86
N ALA A 119 5.13 -6.65 12.03
CA ALA A 119 5.19 -5.35 11.36
C ALA A 119 3.97 -5.12 10.45
N LEU A 120 3.57 -6.14 9.66
CA LEU A 120 2.36 -6.10 8.82
C LEU A 120 1.09 -5.94 9.65
N LEU A 121 0.99 -6.63 10.79
CA LEU A 121 -0.19 -6.55 11.64
C LEU A 121 -0.38 -5.14 12.19
N ILE A 122 0.72 -4.49 12.62
CA ILE A 122 0.68 -3.09 13.06
C ILE A 122 0.26 -2.18 11.89
N GLU A 123 0.86 -2.33 10.73
CA GLU A 123 0.52 -1.53 9.54
C GLU A 123 -0.96 -1.70 9.14
N PHE A 124 -1.50 -2.92 9.21
CA PHE A 124 -2.90 -3.22 8.89
C PHE A 124 -3.90 -2.67 9.90
N THR A 125 -3.49 -2.12 11.03
CA THR A 125 -4.37 -1.32 11.89
C THR A 125 -4.62 0.09 11.32
N SER A 126 -4.00 0.46 10.20
CA SER A 126 -4.21 1.76 9.53
C SER A 126 -5.67 2.12 9.26
N PRO A 127 -6.62 1.21 8.90
CA PRO A 127 -8.04 1.56 8.80
C PRO A 127 -8.63 2.03 10.13
N VAL A 128 -8.17 1.45 11.26
CA VAL A 128 -8.60 1.89 12.61
C VAL A 128 -8.10 3.31 12.88
N ALA A 129 -6.86 3.61 12.50
CA ALA A 129 -6.30 4.96 12.61
C ALA A 129 -7.09 5.97 11.75
N VAL A 130 -7.49 5.60 10.52
CA VAL A 130 -8.34 6.44 9.65
C VAL A 130 -9.71 6.69 10.29
N ILE A 131 -10.35 5.65 10.83
CA ILE A 131 -11.65 5.79 11.52
C ILE A 131 -11.51 6.73 12.73
N GLY A 132 -10.47 6.57 13.53
CA GLY A 132 -10.16 7.46 14.66
C GLY A 132 -9.97 8.90 14.21
N TRP A 133 -9.21 9.12 13.14
CA TRP A 133 -9.02 10.44 12.53
C TRP A 133 -10.33 11.06 12.05
N MET A 134 -11.17 10.31 11.33
CA MET A 134 -12.47 10.78 10.84
C MET A 134 -13.41 11.13 12.00
N TRP A 135 -13.40 10.32 13.05
CA TRP A 135 -14.18 10.62 14.24
C TRP A 135 -13.72 11.92 14.94
N PHE A 136 -12.43 12.04 15.16
CA PHE A 136 -11.88 13.20 15.87
C PHE A 136 -11.96 14.50 15.06
N ARG A 137 -11.62 14.43 13.76
CA ARG A 137 -11.51 15.62 12.90
C ARG A 137 -12.81 16.00 12.22
N HIS A 138 -13.60 15.03 11.81
CA HIS A 138 -14.83 15.23 11.05
C HIS A 138 -16.10 14.92 11.86
N GLN A 139 -15.98 14.58 13.16
CA GLN A 139 -17.09 14.23 14.04
C GLN A 139 -17.97 13.07 13.50
N GLN A 140 -17.45 12.28 12.60
CA GLN A 140 -18.12 11.10 12.06
C GLN A 140 -18.02 9.96 13.07
N ARG A 141 -19.10 9.69 13.79
CA ARG A 141 -19.12 8.62 14.79
C ARG A 141 -19.11 7.25 14.12
N PRO A 142 -18.16 6.37 14.43
CA PRO A 142 -18.13 5.01 13.90
C PRO A 142 -19.35 4.21 14.38
N GLY A 143 -19.85 3.33 13.52
CA GLY A 143 -20.93 2.43 13.88
C GLY A 143 -20.49 1.41 14.95
N ARG A 144 -21.46 0.81 15.66
CA ARG A 144 -21.17 -0.19 16.71
C ARG A 144 -20.35 -1.36 16.20
N LEU A 145 -20.63 -1.83 15.00
CA LEU A 145 -19.89 -2.95 14.37
C LEU A 145 -18.44 -2.55 14.07
N THR A 146 -18.21 -1.32 13.64
CA THR A 146 -16.87 -0.77 13.40
C THR A 146 -16.07 -0.68 14.69
N LEU A 147 -16.70 -0.26 15.80
CA LEU A 147 -16.04 -0.24 17.11
C LEU A 147 -15.67 -1.62 17.61
N VAL A 148 -16.56 -2.60 17.44
CA VAL A 148 -16.28 -4.01 17.79
C VAL A 148 -15.10 -4.53 16.97
N GLY A 149 -15.08 -4.28 15.66
CA GLY A 149 -13.95 -4.68 14.79
C GLY A 149 -12.63 -4.01 15.19
N ALA A 150 -12.65 -2.72 15.53
CA ALA A 150 -11.46 -2.00 16.01
C ALA A 150 -10.94 -2.55 17.34
N LEU A 151 -11.83 -2.89 18.28
CA LEU A 151 -11.46 -3.52 19.54
C LEU A 151 -10.85 -4.91 19.34
N LEU A 152 -11.44 -5.73 18.47
CA LEU A 152 -10.90 -7.06 18.15
C LEU A 152 -9.51 -6.94 17.49
N ALA A 153 -9.32 -5.98 16.59
CA ALA A 153 -8.02 -5.72 15.98
C ALA A 153 -6.97 -5.29 17.01
N ALA A 154 -7.34 -4.38 17.94
CA ALA A 154 -6.45 -3.95 19.01
C ALA A 154 -6.10 -5.11 19.97
N MET A 155 -7.06 -5.94 20.33
CA MET A 155 -6.82 -7.14 21.16
C MET A 155 -5.89 -8.12 20.43
N GLY A 156 -6.11 -8.38 19.15
CA GLY A 156 -5.25 -9.22 18.33
C GLY A 156 -3.81 -8.70 18.29
N LEU A 157 -3.63 -7.39 18.15
CA LEU A 157 -2.31 -6.75 18.16
C LEU A 157 -1.60 -6.90 19.51
N VAL A 158 -2.32 -6.69 20.64
CA VAL A 158 -1.78 -6.88 22.00
C VAL A 158 -1.30 -8.32 22.21
N LEU A 159 -2.10 -9.31 21.74
CA LEU A 159 -1.75 -10.73 21.86
C LEU A 159 -0.52 -11.08 21.00
N VAL A 160 -0.43 -10.57 19.78
CA VAL A 160 0.69 -10.89 18.87
C VAL A 160 2.00 -10.22 19.33
N LEU A 161 1.92 -9.00 19.88
CA LEU A 161 3.09 -8.33 20.45
C LEU A 161 3.53 -8.94 21.78
N ASP A 162 2.77 -9.90 22.29
CA ASP A 162 3.03 -10.57 23.58
C ASP A 162 3.27 -9.60 24.75
N LEU A 163 2.62 -8.43 24.69
CA LEU A 163 2.78 -7.37 25.68
C LEU A 163 2.37 -7.79 27.10
N ILE A 164 1.57 -8.87 27.21
CA ILE A 164 1.09 -9.38 28.49
C ILE A 164 2.17 -10.20 29.19
N SER A 165 3.01 -10.94 28.45
CA SER A 165 4.08 -11.77 28.99
C SER A 165 5.37 -11.00 29.28
N GLY A 166 5.44 -9.70 28.91
CA GLY A 166 6.62 -8.88 29.09
C GLY A 166 7.75 -9.24 28.12
N ALA A 167 7.44 -9.77 26.94
CA ALA A 167 8.40 -10.04 25.90
C ALA A 167 9.18 -8.76 25.56
N ASP A 168 10.47 -8.92 25.31
CA ASP A 168 11.35 -7.80 24.95
C ASP A 168 11.09 -7.40 23.50
N VAL A 169 10.13 -6.48 23.32
CA VAL A 169 9.74 -5.95 22.01
C VAL A 169 10.67 -4.80 21.64
N ASP A 170 11.28 -4.86 20.46
CA ASP A 170 12.10 -3.74 19.96
C ASP A 170 11.20 -2.49 19.77
N SER A 171 11.28 -1.59 20.76
CA SER A 171 10.51 -0.34 20.77
C SER A 171 10.75 0.52 19.54
N VAL A 172 11.98 0.49 18.98
CA VAL A 172 12.33 1.24 17.78
C VAL A 172 11.66 0.61 16.55
N GLY A 173 11.61 -0.73 16.50
CA GLY A 173 10.87 -1.45 15.47
C GLY A 173 9.38 -1.13 15.49
N VAL A 174 8.76 -1.09 16.68
CA VAL A 174 7.35 -0.68 16.85
C VAL A 174 7.11 0.75 16.39
N LEU A 175 7.99 1.70 16.74
CA LEU A 175 7.88 3.09 16.27
C LEU A 175 7.93 3.18 14.75
N TRP A 176 8.80 2.41 14.10
CA TRP A 176 8.84 2.33 12.64
C TRP A 176 7.56 1.73 12.05
N ALA A 177 7.04 0.66 12.65
CA ALA A 177 5.78 0.04 12.21
C ALA A 177 4.57 0.98 12.38
N LEU A 178 4.52 1.76 13.47
CA LEU A 178 3.52 2.82 13.66
C LEU A 178 3.69 3.95 12.62
N GLY A 179 4.92 4.28 12.25
CA GLY A 179 5.19 5.19 11.13
C GLY A 179 4.64 4.66 9.80
N ALA A 180 4.82 3.37 9.52
CA ALA A 180 4.24 2.71 8.35
C ALA A 180 2.71 2.73 8.39
N MET A 181 2.10 2.41 9.53
CA MET A 181 0.65 2.52 9.75
C MET A 181 0.13 3.93 9.47
N ALA A 182 0.81 4.96 9.96
CA ALA A 182 0.42 6.35 9.70
C ALA A 182 0.53 6.70 8.20
N GLY A 183 1.60 6.27 7.52
CA GLY A 183 1.74 6.40 6.07
C GLY A 183 0.65 5.68 5.28
N ALA A 184 0.28 4.47 5.69
CA ALA A 184 -0.83 3.72 5.12
C ALA A 184 -2.17 4.40 5.36
N ALA A 185 -2.38 5.03 6.53
CA ALA A 185 -3.58 5.83 6.78
C ALA A 185 -3.66 7.05 5.83
N VAL A 186 -2.55 7.74 5.59
CA VAL A 186 -2.47 8.83 4.59
C VAL A 186 -2.79 8.29 3.20
N TYR A 187 -2.26 7.12 2.84
CA TYR A 187 -2.59 6.44 1.58
C TYR A 187 -4.11 6.27 1.41
N TRP A 188 -4.79 5.71 2.40
CA TRP A 188 -6.25 5.50 2.34
C TRP A 188 -7.02 6.81 2.18
N VAL A 189 -6.67 7.84 2.95
CA VAL A 189 -7.35 9.14 2.90
C VAL A 189 -7.15 9.82 1.54
N LEU A 190 -5.91 9.88 1.03
CA LEU A 190 -5.63 10.55 -0.23
C LEU A 190 -6.12 9.77 -1.45
N SER A 191 -6.15 8.43 -1.38
CA SER A 191 -6.65 7.58 -2.46
C SER A 191 -8.18 7.59 -2.57
N ALA A 192 -8.89 7.88 -1.49
CA ALA A 192 -10.35 7.97 -1.47
C ALA A 192 -10.87 9.32 -1.99
N ASP A 193 -10.01 10.34 -2.15
CA ASP A 193 -10.40 11.65 -2.64
C ASP A 193 -10.45 11.66 -4.19
N GLU A 194 -11.64 11.57 -4.74
CA GLU A 194 -11.90 11.64 -6.19
C GLU A 194 -12.01 13.09 -6.71
N SER A 195 -12.02 14.10 -5.82
CA SER A 195 -12.21 15.51 -6.19
C SER A 195 -11.10 16.08 -7.06
N ASN A 196 -9.93 15.45 -7.04
CA ASN A 196 -8.75 15.84 -7.80
C ASN A 196 -8.86 15.55 -9.32
N GLY A 197 -9.79 14.67 -9.74
CA GLY A 197 -10.06 14.29 -11.14
C GLY A 197 -8.95 13.46 -11.79
N LEU A 198 -7.95 12.98 -11.03
CA LEU A 198 -6.91 12.08 -11.53
C LEU A 198 -7.47 10.65 -11.62
N PRO A 199 -7.21 9.92 -12.70
CA PRO A 199 -7.43 8.47 -12.70
C PRO A 199 -6.60 7.81 -11.59
N PRO A 200 -7.13 6.82 -10.84
CA PRO A 200 -6.41 6.18 -9.72
C PRO A 200 -5.03 5.65 -10.09
N ILE A 201 -4.88 5.10 -11.30
CA ILE A 201 -3.59 4.60 -11.79
C ILE A 201 -2.57 5.72 -12.01
N VAL A 202 -3.02 6.94 -12.36
CA VAL A 202 -2.14 8.12 -12.52
C VAL A 202 -1.70 8.64 -11.16
N LEU A 203 -2.60 8.62 -10.15
CA LEU A 203 -2.25 8.96 -8.78
C LEU A 203 -1.21 7.97 -8.23
N ALA A 204 -1.44 6.67 -8.41
CA ALA A 204 -0.51 5.63 -7.97
C ALA A 204 0.85 5.73 -8.68
N GLY A 205 0.88 5.77 -10.02
CA GLY A 205 2.12 5.86 -10.81
C GLY A 205 2.89 7.14 -10.56
N GLY A 206 2.19 8.29 -10.51
CA GLY A 206 2.79 9.59 -10.19
C GLY A 206 3.32 9.67 -8.77
N GLY A 207 2.60 9.08 -7.81
CA GLY A 207 3.04 8.99 -6.42
C GLY A 207 4.25 8.08 -6.23
N LEU A 208 4.28 6.93 -6.91
CA LEU A 208 5.47 6.05 -6.92
C LEU A 208 6.68 6.76 -7.53
N LEU A 209 6.51 7.45 -8.65
CA LEU A 209 7.58 8.21 -9.27
C LEU A 209 8.10 9.33 -8.34
N ALA A 210 7.19 10.12 -7.77
CA ALA A 210 7.57 11.19 -6.85
C ALA A 210 8.25 10.63 -5.59
N GLY A 211 7.69 9.60 -4.97
CA GLY A 211 8.25 8.95 -3.78
C GLY A 211 9.62 8.32 -4.06
N GLY A 212 9.77 7.62 -5.18
CA GLY A 212 11.04 7.04 -5.59
C GLY A 212 12.13 8.09 -5.84
N LEU A 213 11.78 9.20 -6.49
CA LEU A 213 12.72 10.31 -6.71
C LEU A 213 13.10 11.03 -5.40
N ILE A 214 12.16 11.19 -4.46
CA ILE A 214 12.42 11.75 -3.13
C ILE A 214 13.42 10.87 -2.37
N LEU A 215 13.20 9.55 -2.35
CA LEU A 215 14.12 8.62 -1.68
C LEU A 215 15.48 8.55 -2.34
N LEU A 216 15.51 8.55 -3.67
CA LEU A 216 16.76 8.59 -4.42
C LEU A 216 17.55 9.85 -4.08
N ALA A 217 16.90 11.02 -4.09
CA ALA A 217 17.54 12.27 -3.71
C ALA A 217 18.02 12.22 -2.25
N ALA A 218 17.21 11.73 -1.32
CA ALA A 218 17.59 11.57 0.10
C ALA A 218 18.80 10.63 0.29
N GLY A 219 18.88 9.58 -0.51
CA GLY A 219 20.03 8.67 -0.53
C GLY A 219 21.29 9.34 -1.09
N LEU A 220 21.17 10.07 -2.18
CA LEU A 220 22.31 10.77 -2.82
C LEU A 220 22.90 11.86 -1.92
N VAL A 221 22.09 12.55 -1.12
CA VAL A 221 22.56 13.56 -0.15
C VAL A 221 22.93 12.94 1.21
N GLY A 222 22.86 11.62 1.37
CA GLY A 222 23.28 10.92 2.59
C GLY A 222 22.30 11.01 3.76
N ILE A 223 21.07 11.49 3.56
CA ILE A 223 20.03 11.54 4.61
C ILE A 223 19.52 10.13 4.94
N VAL A 224 19.40 9.28 3.90
CA VAL A 224 18.97 7.88 4.05
C VAL A 224 20.17 6.99 3.72
N PRO A 225 20.52 6.00 4.56
CA PRO A 225 21.58 5.03 4.24
C PRO A 225 21.26 4.31 2.93
N PHE A 226 22.24 4.30 2.01
CA PHE A 226 22.05 3.77 0.66
C PHE A 226 23.19 2.82 0.30
N ALA A 227 23.04 1.55 0.65
CA ALA A 227 23.95 0.48 0.26
C ALA A 227 23.16 -0.65 -0.41
N ALA A 228 23.64 -1.10 -1.55
CA ALA A 228 23.07 -2.17 -2.36
C ALA A 228 24.21 -3.06 -2.88
N PRO A 229 24.62 -4.10 -2.15
CA PRO A 229 25.59 -5.06 -2.62
C PRO A 229 24.96 -5.88 -3.76
N LEU A 230 25.29 -5.51 -5.00
CA LEU A 230 24.72 -6.14 -6.20
C LEU A 230 25.34 -7.51 -6.50
N THR A 231 26.45 -7.86 -5.88
CA THR A 231 27.24 -9.06 -6.19
C THR A 231 26.75 -10.33 -5.52
N ASP A 232 26.04 -10.23 -4.37
CA ASP A 232 25.72 -11.42 -3.57
C ASP A 232 24.29 -11.94 -3.77
N VAL A 233 23.38 -11.10 -4.30
CA VAL A 233 21.95 -11.44 -4.41
C VAL A 233 21.65 -12.36 -5.60
N ILE A 234 22.50 -12.41 -6.63
CA ILE A 234 22.22 -13.15 -7.87
C ILE A 234 22.69 -14.62 -7.81
N PHE A 235 23.58 -15.00 -6.90
CA PHE A 235 24.26 -16.29 -6.96
C PHE A 235 24.17 -17.21 -5.74
N VAL A 236 23.63 -16.79 -4.58
CA VAL A 236 23.75 -17.61 -3.37
C VAL A 236 22.56 -18.53 -3.11
N ASP A 237 21.34 -18.18 -3.46
CA ASP A 237 20.16 -18.99 -3.12
C ASP A 237 19.55 -19.81 -4.27
N ALA A 238 20.14 -19.79 -5.46
CA ALA A 238 19.68 -20.59 -6.59
C ALA A 238 20.33 -21.99 -6.67
N VAL A 239 21.29 -22.32 -5.82
CA VAL A 239 22.16 -23.50 -6.01
C VAL A 239 22.32 -24.39 -4.76
N VAL A 240 21.63 -24.13 -3.64
CA VAL A 240 21.72 -25.07 -2.50
C VAL A 240 20.33 -25.53 -2.09
N PRO A 241 19.99 -26.83 -2.28
CA PRO A 241 18.76 -27.43 -1.78
C PRO A 241 18.79 -27.60 -0.26
#